data_1a7e26dfba0ce3747b5799f417833682
#
_entry.id   1a7e26dfba0ce3747b5799f417833682
#
_cell.length_a   1.000
_cell.length_b   1.000
_cell.length_c   1.000
_cell.angle_alpha   90.00
_cell.angle_beta   90.00
_cell.angle_gamma   90.00
#
_symmetry.space_group_name_H-M   'P 1'
#
loop_
_entity.id
_entity.type
_entity.pdbx_description
1 polymer ?
#
loop_
_entity_poly.entity_id
_entity_poly.type
_entity_poly.pdbx_seq_one_letter_code
_entity_poly.pdbx_strand_id
1 'polypeptide(L)'
;MFRIVCISDLHCGHRTGLTPPNYQRLTKRLSNYTDNLGITYDKSHIWDKFYRIENECYSWYEDKVKKHYAPDLLVINGDAIDGSSERSGGVELITSDRNEQIEMAIECIEIWGAQNIVMVRGTPYHVGDKESWEDIIAREINCKIGEHEWVERDGIVFDFKHYVGSSSVPYGRK
;
A
#
# COMPACT_ATOMS: atom_id res chain seq x y z
N MET A 1 17.39 -14.50 -17.68
CA MET A 1 15.91 -14.63 -17.59
C MET A 1 15.40 -13.30 -17.09
N PHE A 2 14.50 -12.63 -17.84
CA PHE A 2 13.90 -11.36 -17.43
C PHE A 2 12.82 -11.61 -16.37
N ARG A 3 12.92 -10.93 -15.23
CA ARG A 3 12.02 -11.11 -14.09
C ARG A 3 11.14 -9.88 -13.92
N ILE A 4 9.84 -10.06 -13.97
CA ILE A 4 8.86 -9.05 -13.60
C ILE A 4 8.28 -9.41 -12.24
N VAL A 5 8.28 -8.46 -11.33
CA VAL A 5 7.51 -8.54 -10.09
C VAL A 5 6.39 -7.51 -10.17
N CYS A 6 5.18 -7.94 -9.91
CA CYS A 6 4.02 -7.07 -9.82
C CYS A 6 3.49 -7.12 -8.38
N ILE A 7 3.37 -5.95 -7.76
CA ILE A 7 2.75 -5.76 -6.46
C ILE A 7 1.57 -4.80 -6.59
N SER A 8 0.57 -4.95 -5.77
CA SER A 8 -0.67 -4.19 -5.80
C SER A 8 -1.22 -4.04 -4.39
N ASP A 9 -2.08 -3.04 -4.19
CA ASP A 9 -2.88 -2.92 -2.97
C ASP A 9 -2.03 -2.85 -1.68
N LEU A 10 -1.00 -2.00 -1.67
CA LEU A 10 -0.16 -1.80 -0.49
C LEU A 10 -0.95 -1.14 0.64
N HIS A 11 -1.88 -0.25 0.29
CA HIS A 11 -2.73 0.49 1.22
C HIS A 11 -1.96 1.10 2.39
N CYS A 12 -0.79 1.68 2.12
CA CYS A 12 0.01 2.33 3.16
C CYS A 12 -0.81 3.41 3.87
N GLY A 13 -0.81 3.38 5.20
CA GLY A 13 -1.66 4.21 6.04
C GLY A 13 -2.91 3.53 6.58
N HIS A 14 -3.32 2.37 6.04
CA HIS A 14 -4.40 1.56 6.59
C HIS A 14 -3.88 0.57 7.63
N ARG A 15 -4.70 0.23 8.65
CA ARG A 15 -4.32 -0.69 9.75
C ARG A 15 -3.94 -2.09 9.32
N THR A 16 -4.43 -2.53 8.18
CA THR A 16 -4.12 -3.83 7.59
C THR A 16 -3.34 -3.70 6.29
N GLY A 17 -2.94 -2.48 5.94
CA GLY A 17 -2.03 -2.21 4.85
C GLY A 17 -0.57 -2.46 5.24
N LEU A 18 0.34 -2.31 4.28
CA LEU A 18 1.76 -2.41 4.56
C LEU A 18 2.24 -1.21 5.37
N THR A 19 2.84 -1.52 6.51
CA THR A 19 3.36 -0.51 7.44
C THR A 19 4.82 -0.81 7.74
N PRO A 20 5.75 -0.02 7.19
CA PRO A 20 7.18 -0.18 7.48
C PRO A 20 7.48 -0.04 8.98
N PRO A 21 8.55 -0.66 9.49
CA PRO A 21 8.83 -0.71 10.92
C PRO A 21 8.88 0.64 11.64
N ASN A 22 9.35 1.68 10.95
CA ASN A 22 9.44 3.04 11.50
C ASN A 22 8.07 3.67 11.78
N TYR A 23 7.03 3.21 11.10
CA TYR A 23 5.65 3.70 11.18
C TYR A 23 4.75 2.79 12.00
N GLN A 24 5.22 1.59 12.33
CA GLN A 24 4.47 0.66 13.19
C GLN A 24 4.30 1.27 14.58
N ARG A 25 3.07 1.44 14.99
CA ARG A 25 2.75 2.04 16.28
C ARG A 25 2.95 1.02 17.39
N LEU A 26 4.12 1.07 18.00
CA LEU A 26 4.36 0.35 19.24
C LEU A 26 3.28 0.71 20.27
N THR A 27 2.75 -0.31 20.93
CA THR A 27 1.73 -0.27 21.99
C THR A 27 1.99 0.73 23.13
N LYS A 28 3.16 1.33 23.20
CA LYS A 28 3.54 2.33 24.22
C LYS A 28 2.66 3.59 24.29
N ARG A 29 1.82 3.87 23.28
CA ARG A 29 0.92 5.04 23.28
C ARG A 29 -0.44 4.78 23.92
N LEU A 30 -0.76 3.56 24.31
CA LEU A 30 -2.04 3.20 24.87
C LEU A 30 -1.91 2.44 26.18
N SER A 31 -0.95 2.89 27.01
CA SER A 31 -0.99 2.59 28.43
C SER A 31 -2.31 3.12 28.99
N ASN A 32 -3.02 2.24 29.66
CA ASN A 32 -4.15 2.43 30.54
C ASN A 32 -4.84 3.81 30.46
N TYR A 33 -6.06 3.84 29.93
CA TYR A 33 -6.94 5.01 30.02
C TYR A 33 -7.62 4.99 31.37
N THR A 34 -7.45 6.05 32.15
CA THR A 34 -8.19 6.26 33.39
C THR A 34 -9.31 7.27 33.13
N ASP A 35 -10.55 6.89 33.37
CA ASP A 35 -11.70 7.76 33.21
C ASP A 35 -11.83 8.79 34.36
N ASN A 36 -12.83 9.69 34.26
CA ASN A 36 -13.07 10.72 35.24
C ASN A 36 -13.54 10.17 36.63
N LEU A 37 -13.83 8.88 36.71
CA LEU A 37 -14.19 8.17 37.94
C LEU A 37 -13.01 7.43 38.56
N GLY A 38 -11.81 7.55 37.97
CA GLY A 38 -10.59 6.88 38.42
C GLY A 38 -10.50 5.40 38.03
N ILE A 39 -11.37 4.92 37.14
CA ILE A 39 -11.34 3.53 36.67
C ILE A 39 -10.33 3.42 35.53
N THR A 40 -9.36 2.54 35.68
CA THR A 40 -8.30 2.30 34.70
C THR A 40 -8.69 1.13 33.80
N TYR A 41 -8.73 1.39 32.49
CA TYR A 41 -9.00 0.40 31.45
C TYR A 41 -7.69 0.02 30.77
N ASP A 42 -7.34 -1.25 30.78
CA ASP A 42 -6.25 -1.79 29.99
C ASP A 42 -6.73 -2.05 28.55
N LYS A 43 -6.22 -1.26 27.62
CA LYS A 43 -6.51 -1.40 26.19
C LYS A 43 -5.33 -2.00 25.41
N SER A 44 -4.25 -2.37 26.08
CA SER A 44 -3.03 -2.88 25.46
C SER A 44 -3.30 -4.05 24.50
N HIS A 45 -4.13 -5.00 24.95
CA HIS A 45 -4.43 -6.22 24.17
C HIS A 45 -5.16 -5.97 22.83
N ILE A 46 -5.87 -4.85 22.66
CA ILE A 46 -6.55 -4.52 21.39
C ILE A 46 -5.53 -4.06 20.37
N TRP A 47 -4.57 -3.26 20.81
CA TRP A 47 -3.54 -2.67 19.96
C TRP A 47 -2.42 -3.66 19.66
N ASP A 48 -2.14 -4.58 20.56
CA ASP A 48 -1.21 -5.69 20.33
C ASP A 48 -1.60 -6.54 19.12
N LYS A 49 -2.91 -6.69 18.86
CA LYS A 49 -3.39 -7.40 17.67
C LYS A 49 -3.03 -6.66 16.39
N PHE A 50 -3.26 -5.34 16.33
CA PHE A 50 -2.96 -4.54 15.13
C PHE A 50 -1.45 -4.47 14.90
N TYR A 51 -0.68 -4.17 15.93
CA TYR A 51 0.77 -4.18 15.83
C TYR A 51 1.31 -5.54 15.35
N ARG A 52 0.75 -6.63 15.84
CA ARG A 52 1.15 -7.96 15.39
C ARG A 52 0.82 -8.18 13.92
N ILE A 53 -0.36 -7.73 13.47
CA ILE A 53 -0.75 -7.82 12.05
C ILE A 53 0.19 -6.99 11.18
N GLU A 54 0.47 -5.74 11.55
CA GLU A 54 1.39 -4.86 10.83
C GLU A 54 2.78 -5.50 10.71
N ASN A 55 3.30 -6.01 11.82
CA ASN A 55 4.61 -6.65 11.86
C ASN A 55 4.65 -7.96 11.04
N GLU A 56 3.66 -8.83 11.20
CA GLU A 56 3.57 -10.10 10.45
C GLU A 56 3.42 -9.85 8.95
N CYS A 57 2.58 -8.89 8.53
CA CYS A 57 2.41 -8.51 7.14
C CYS A 57 3.70 -7.96 6.54
N TYR A 58 4.36 -7.05 7.24
CA TYR A 58 5.60 -6.46 6.75
C TYR A 58 6.74 -7.50 6.71
N SER A 59 6.87 -8.35 7.71
CA SER A 59 7.86 -9.43 7.71
C SER A 59 7.66 -10.40 6.55
N TRP A 60 6.41 -10.76 6.24
CA TRP A 60 6.09 -11.57 5.09
C TRP A 60 6.47 -10.86 3.78
N TYR A 61 6.22 -9.55 3.69
CA TYR A 61 6.60 -8.74 2.54
C TYR A 61 8.11 -8.69 2.34
N GLU A 62 8.87 -8.43 3.41
CA GLU A 62 10.34 -8.47 3.37
C GLU A 62 10.89 -9.81 2.88
N ASP A 63 10.29 -10.92 3.29
CA ASP A 63 10.69 -12.25 2.81
C ASP A 63 10.48 -12.41 1.30
N LYS A 64 9.41 -11.81 0.74
CA LYS A 64 9.19 -11.76 -0.71
C LYS A 64 10.21 -10.86 -1.40
N VAL A 65 10.50 -9.70 -0.82
CA VAL A 65 11.56 -8.81 -1.32
C VAL A 65 12.90 -9.53 -1.36
N LYS A 66 13.33 -10.15 -0.27
CA LYS A 66 14.60 -10.90 -0.20
C LYS A 66 14.68 -11.98 -1.27
N LYS A 67 13.58 -12.73 -1.48
CA LYS A 67 13.51 -13.81 -2.47
C LYS A 67 13.60 -13.32 -3.91
N HIS A 68 13.06 -12.15 -4.21
CA HIS A 68 12.91 -11.62 -5.56
C HIS A 68 13.62 -10.28 -5.76
N TYR A 69 14.60 -9.97 -4.91
CA TYR A 69 15.33 -8.72 -4.88
C TYR A 69 15.89 -8.33 -6.26
N ALA A 70 15.89 -7.03 -6.52
CA ALA A 70 16.32 -6.41 -7.78
C ALA A 70 15.72 -7.11 -9.02
N PRO A 71 14.37 -7.10 -9.16
CA PRO A 71 13.76 -7.57 -10.39
C PRO A 71 14.16 -6.67 -11.57
N ASP A 72 14.13 -7.22 -12.78
CA ASP A 72 14.41 -6.44 -13.98
C ASP A 72 13.34 -5.38 -14.24
N LEU A 73 12.11 -5.64 -13.78
CA LEU A 73 10.98 -4.70 -13.75
C LEU A 73 10.14 -4.91 -12.50
N LEU A 74 9.89 -3.84 -11.78
CA LEU A 74 8.91 -3.80 -10.70
C LEU A 74 7.68 -3.03 -11.19
N VAL A 75 6.51 -3.63 -11.06
CA VAL A 75 5.23 -2.98 -11.39
C VAL A 75 4.45 -2.76 -10.10
N ILE A 76 4.08 -1.51 -9.85
CA ILE A 76 3.19 -1.11 -8.77
C ILE A 76 1.81 -0.94 -9.39
N ASN A 77 0.93 -1.92 -9.18
CA ASN A 77 -0.35 -1.97 -9.86
C ASN A 77 -1.49 -1.39 -9.02
N GLY A 78 -1.33 -0.15 -8.59
CA GLY A 78 -2.34 0.66 -7.93
C GLY A 78 -2.56 0.41 -6.44
N ASP A 79 -3.28 1.35 -5.84
CA ASP A 79 -3.62 1.40 -4.42
C ASP A 79 -2.39 1.30 -3.50
N ALA A 80 -1.36 2.11 -3.82
CA ALA A 80 -0.13 2.20 -3.02
C ALA A 80 -0.39 2.83 -1.64
N ILE A 81 -1.33 3.77 -1.55
CA ILE A 81 -1.79 4.39 -0.30
C ILE A 81 -3.28 4.12 -0.06
N ASP A 82 -3.74 4.28 1.17
CA ASP A 82 -5.16 4.10 1.50
C ASP A 82 -6.00 5.37 1.33
N GLY A 83 -5.37 6.51 1.28
CA GLY A 83 -6.04 7.78 1.07
C GLY A 83 -6.84 8.26 2.29
N SER A 84 -8.07 8.77 2.05
CA SER A 84 -8.92 9.35 3.11
C SER A 84 -9.75 8.34 3.86
N SER A 85 -9.93 7.15 3.28
CA SER A 85 -10.81 6.11 3.84
C SER A 85 -12.22 6.66 4.17
N GLU A 86 -12.81 7.40 3.23
CA GLU A 86 -14.05 8.18 3.44
C GLU A 86 -15.22 7.31 3.92
N ARG A 87 -15.33 6.07 3.42
CA ARG A 87 -16.41 5.14 3.80
C ARG A 87 -16.39 4.76 5.27
N SER A 88 -15.19 4.66 5.85
CA SER A 88 -15.00 4.34 7.27
C SER A 88 -14.89 5.60 8.14
N GLY A 89 -14.94 6.80 7.54
CA GLY A 89 -14.67 8.06 8.22
C GLY A 89 -13.24 8.15 8.76
N GLY A 90 -12.31 7.42 8.16
CA GLY A 90 -10.90 7.40 8.55
C GLY A 90 -10.58 6.58 9.79
N VAL A 91 -11.56 5.87 10.39
CA VAL A 91 -11.33 5.11 11.63
C VAL A 91 -10.40 3.90 11.45
N GLU A 92 -10.19 3.48 10.20
CA GLU A 92 -9.31 2.38 9.84
C GLU A 92 -7.89 2.83 9.49
N LEU A 93 -7.65 4.15 9.48
CA LEU A 93 -6.33 4.70 9.20
C LEU A 93 -5.41 4.64 10.44
N ILE A 94 -4.13 4.33 10.19
CA ILE A 94 -3.04 4.55 11.13
C ILE A 94 -2.72 6.04 11.18
N THR A 95 -2.72 6.66 10.00
CA THR A 95 -2.50 8.09 9.81
C THR A 95 -3.38 8.65 8.71
N SER A 96 -3.91 9.84 8.93
CA SER A 96 -4.63 10.63 7.93
C SER A 96 -3.71 11.58 7.15
N ASP A 97 -2.44 11.66 7.53
CA ASP A 97 -1.44 12.46 6.82
C ASP A 97 -1.03 11.75 5.52
N ARG A 98 -1.30 12.39 4.40
CA ARG A 98 -0.99 11.87 3.07
C ARG A 98 0.49 11.79 2.79
N ASN A 99 1.27 12.73 3.32
CA ASN A 99 2.72 12.71 3.16
C ASN A 99 3.31 11.50 3.88
N GLU A 100 2.84 11.21 5.10
CA GLU A 100 3.26 10.03 5.84
C GLU A 100 2.87 8.73 5.11
N GLN A 101 1.67 8.66 4.50
CA GLN A 101 1.26 7.51 3.68
C GLN A 101 2.16 7.35 2.44
N ILE A 102 2.54 8.46 1.79
CA ILE A 102 3.45 8.47 0.63
C ILE A 102 4.83 7.98 1.04
N GLU A 103 5.38 8.47 2.15
CA GLU A 103 6.68 8.05 2.66
C GLU A 103 6.71 6.54 2.96
N MET A 104 5.65 6.01 3.59
CA MET A 104 5.50 4.57 3.81
C MET A 104 5.51 3.78 2.49
N ALA A 105 4.78 4.26 1.48
CA ALA A 105 4.70 3.59 0.18
C ALA A 105 6.05 3.62 -0.54
N ILE A 106 6.76 4.74 -0.51
CA ILE A 106 8.11 4.88 -1.08
C ILE A 106 9.06 3.88 -0.41
N GLU A 107 9.09 3.82 0.93
CA GLU A 107 9.92 2.86 1.66
C GLU A 107 9.61 1.41 1.25
N CYS A 108 8.32 1.06 1.12
CA CYS A 108 7.91 -0.26 0.66
C CYS A 108 8.35 -0.58 -0.78
N ILE A 109 8.43 0.42 -1.65
CA ILE A 109 8.82 0.24 -3.04
C ILE A 109 10.34 0.16 -3.18
N GLU A 110 11.06 1.06 -2.53
CA GLU A 110 12.52 1.17 -2.67
C GLU A 110 13.28 -0.05 -2.16
N ILE A 111 12.77 -0.75 -1.15
CA ILE A 111 13.42 -1.97 -0.63
C ILE A 111 13.56 -3.09 -1.65
N TRP A 112 12.81 -3.05 -2.78
CA TRP A 112 12.96 -4.01 -3.87
C TRP A 112 14.28 -3.87 -4.63
N GLY A 113 14.93 -2.72 -4.57
CA GLY A 113 16.16 -2.45 -5.31
C GLY A 113 16.00 -2.49 -6.83
N ALA A 114 14.78 -2.32 -7.34
CA ALA A 114 14.48 -2.34 -8.76
C ALA A 114 14.98 -1.05 -9.43
N GLN A 115 15.65 -1.18 -10.57
CA GLN A 115 16.07 -0.01 -11.35
C GLN A 115 15.01 0.46 -12.34
N ASN A 116 14.14 -0.44 -12.78
CA ASN A 116 13.03 -0.13 -13.66
C ASN A 116 11.74 -0.32 -12.90
N ILE A 117 10.98 0.75 -12.75
CA ILE A 117 9.70 0.77 -12.04
C ILE A 117 8.65 1.37 -12.96
N VAL A 118 7.47 0.77 -12.97
CA VAL A 118 6.27 1.30 -13.64
C VAL A 118 5.13 1.26 -12.64
N MET A 119 4.36 2.35 -12.60
CA MET A 119 3.17 2.44 -11.76
C MET A 119 1.90 2.51 -12.59
N VAL A 120 0.86 1.88 -12.09
CA VAL A 120 -0.53 2.04 -12.55
C VAL A 120 -1.29 2.71 -11.43
N ARG A 121 -2.15 3.68 -11.76
CA ARG A 121 -2.97 4.34 -10.74
C ARG A 121 -3.99 3.39 -10.16
N GLY A 122 -4.20 3.51 -8.87
CA GLY A 122 -5.21 2.79 -8.13
C GLY A 122 -6.62 3.33 -8.32
N THR A 123 -7.52 2.92 -7.44
CA THR A 123 -8.90 3.39 -7.49
C THR A 123 -9.00 4.85 -7.00
N PRO A 124 -9.87 5.67 -7.62
CA PRO A 124 -10.10 7.06 -7.17
C PRO A 124 -10.46 7.16 -5.69
N TYR A 125 -11.07 6.11 -5.14
CA TYR A 125 -11.44 6.04 -3.74
C TYR A 125 -10.22 6.13 -2.79
N HIS A 126 -9.11 5.49 -3.15
CA HIS A 126 -7.88 5.50 -2.37
C HIS A 126 -6.94 6.64 -2.77
N VAL A 127 -6.80 6.87 -4.05
CA VAL A 127 -5.83 7.85 -4.56
C VAL A 127 -6.38 9.27 -4.68
N GLY A 128 -7.71 9.45 -4.52
CA GLY A 128 -8.41 10.73 -4.61
C GLY A 128 -8.86 11.09 -6.03
N ASP A 129 -10.11 11.56 -6.16
CA ASP A 129 -10.69 11.98 -7.46
C ASP A 129 -10.05 13.25 -8.02
N LYS A 130 -9.48 14.09 -7.16
CA LYS A 130 -8.95 15.41 -7.50
C LYS A 130 -7.47 15.58 -7.20
N GLU A 131 -6.87 14.62 -6.54
CA GLU A 131 -5.51 14.66 -6.05
C GLU A 131 -4.78 13.39 -6.49
N SER A 132 -3.69 13.58 -7.20
CA SER A 132 -2.90 12.46 -7.72
C SER A 132 -1.77 12.13 -6.74
N TRP A 133 -2.10 11.57 -5.60
CA TRP A 133 -1.11 11.24 -4.57
C TRP A 133 -0.09 10.20 -5.06
N GLU A 134 -0.51 9.25 -5.88
CA GLU A 134 0.40 8.27 -6.50
C GLU A 134 1.31 8.90 -7.55
N ASP A 135 0.91 10.02 -8.19
CA ASP A 135 1.82 10.78 -9.05
C ASP A 135 2.97 11.41 -8.27
N ILE A 136 2.75 11.74 -6.99
CA ILE A 136 3.82 12.22 -6.12
C ILE A 136 4.81 11.09 -5.86
N ILE A 137 4.32 9.90 -5.50
CA ILE A 137 5.18 8.71 -5.33
C ILE A 137 6.00 8.46 -6.59
N ALA A 138 5.32 8.40 -7.76
CA ALA A 138 5.99 8.14 -9.03
C ALA A 138 7.09 9.16 -9.36
N ARG A 139 6.85 10.43 -9.04
CA ARG A 139 7.84 11.50 -9.22
C ARG A 139 9.03 11.34 -8.28
N GLU A 140 8.80 11.04 -7.00
CA GLU A 140 9.87 10.88 -6.01
C GLU A 140 10.79 9.68 -6.33
N ILE A 141 10.20 8.56 -6.76
CA ILE A 141 10.97 7.37 -7.18
C ILE A 141 11.38 7.40 -8.67
N ASN A 142 11.11 8.51 -9.36
CA ASN A 142 11.46 8.73 -10.78
C ASN A 142 10.97 7.61 -11.70
N CYS A 143 9.69 7.26 -11.65
CA CYS A 143 9.11 6.25 -12.51
C CYS A 143 7.91 6.78 -13.32
N LYS A 144 7.55 6.02 -14.37
CA LYS A 144 6.35 6.28 -15.17
C LYS A 144 5.10 5.85 -14.40
N ILE A 145 4.02 6.62 -14.52
CA ILE A 145 2.70 6.28 -13.99
C ILE A 145 1.61 6.57 -15.02
N GLY A 146 0.63 5.68 -15.13
CA GLY A 146 -0.53 5.83 -16.02
C GLY A 146 -1.76 5.11 -15.48
N GLU A 147 -2.90 5.29 -16.17
CA GLU A 147 -4.13 4.55 -15.87
C GLU A 147 -4.06 3.09 -16.34
N HIS A 148 -3.19 2.85 -17.30
CA HIS A 148 -3.05 1.58 -18.00
C HIS A 148 -1.65 1.55 -18.64
N GLU A 149 -0.86 0.53 -18.33
CA GLU A 149 0.50 0.44 -18.80
C GLU A 149 0.75 -0.86 -19.54
N TRP A 150 1.47 -0.76 -20.66
CA TRP A 150 1.91 -1.90 -21.44
C TRP A 150 3.45 -1.96 -21.46
N VAL A 151 3.98 -3.12 -21.22
CA VAL A 151 5.42 -3.39 -21.31
C VAL A 151 5.65 -4.52 -22.31
N GLU A 152 6.41 -4.23 -23.35
CA GLU A 152 6.83 -5.25 -24.32
C GLU A 152 8.18 -5.80 -23.92
N ARG A 153 8.28 -7.13 -23.94
CA ARG A 153 9.54 -7.83 -23.76
C ARG A 153 9.59 -9.12 -24.58
N ASP A 154 10.62 -9.24 -25.42
CA ASP A 154 10.86 -10.44 -26.24
C ASP A 154 9.64 -10.84 -27.11
N GLY A 155 8.89 -9.85 -27.63
CA GLY A 155 7.69 -10.04 -28.44
C GLY A 155 6.43 -10.37 -27.63
N ILE A 156 6.51 -10.36 -26.30
CA ILE A 156 5.36 -10.53 -25.40
C ILE A 156 4.99 -9.16 -24.84
N VAL A 157 3.70 -8.82 -24.94
CA VAL A 157 3.15 -7.61 -24.35
C VAL A 157 2.48 -7.97 -23.02
N PHE A 158 2.97 -7.37 -21.96
CA PHE A 158 2.37 -7.44 -20.63
C PHE A 158 1.46 -6.22 -20.45
N ASP A 159 0.24 -6.48 -20.02
CA ASP A 159 -0.82 -5.48 -19.86
C ASP A 159 -1.13 -5.33 -18.35
N PHE A 160 -0.92 -4.11 -17.83
CA PHE A 160 -1.11 -3.80 -16.42
C PHE A 160 -2.19 -2.74 -16.25
N LYS A 161 -3.22 -3.09 -15.52
CA LYS A 161 -4.32 -2.20 -15.16
C LYS A 161 -4.88 -2.61 -13.81
N HIS A 162 -5.01 -1.64 -12.90
CA HIS A 162 -5.49 -1.93 -11.55
C HIS A 162 -6.97 -2.34 -11.55
N TYR A 163 -7.82 -1.57 -12.21
CA TYR A 163 -9.25 -1.83 -12.28
C TYR A 163 -9.74 -2.08 -13.70
N VAL A 164 -10.22 -3.30 -13.95
CA VAL A 164 -10.67 -3.73 -15.29
C VAL A 164 -12.18 -3.48 -15.49
N GLY A 165 -12.86 -2.98 -14.46
CA GLY A 165 -14.31 -2.78 -14.49
C GLY A 165 -15.08 -4.00 -13.97
N SER A 166 -16.40 -3.84 -13.84
CA SER A 166 -17.32 -4.91 -13.47
C SER A 166 -18.38 -5.11 -14.55
N SER A 167 -18.92 -6.32 -14.68
CA SER A 167 -20.05 -6.62 -15.53
C SER A 167 -21.27 -6.90 -14.67
N SER A 168 -22.40 -6.23 -14.95
CA SER A 168 -23.69 -6.53 -14.36
C SER A 168 -24.43 -7.67 -15.10
N VAL A 169 -23.89 -8.13 -16.22
CA VAL A 169 -24.45 -9.22 -17.01
C VAL A 169 -24.00 -10.54 -16.39
N PRO A 170 -24.92 -11.46 -16.00
CA PRO A 170 -24.55 -12.79 -15.55
C PRO A 170 -23.68 -13.46 -16.62
N TYR A 171 -22.55 -14.03 -16.19
CA TYR A 171 -21.55 -14.63 -17.08
C TYR A 171 -20.92 -13.67 -18.10
N GLY A 172 -21.03 -12.35 -17.88
CA GLY A 172 -20.36 -11.35 -18.71
C GLY A 172 -18.86 -11.59 -18.77
N ARG A 173 -18.29 -11.62 -19.97
CA ARG A 173 -16.83 -11.67 -20.16
C ARG A 173 -16.29 -10.24 -20.13
N LYS A 174 -15.22 -10.05 -19.43
CA LYS A 174 -14.42 -8.83 -19.45
C LYS A 174 -13.46 -8.87 -20.62
#